data_135b4da9868f8f9e3eefe5b096818505
#
_entry.id   135b4da9868f8f9e3eefe5b096818505
#
_cell.length_a   1.000
_cell.length_b   1.000
_cell.length_c   1.000
_cell.angle_alpha   90.00
_cell.angle_beta   90.00
_cell.angle_gamma   90.00
#
_symmetry.space_group_name_H-M   'P 1'
#
loop_
_entity.id
_entity.type
_entity.pdbx_description
1 polymer ?
#
loop_
_entity_poly.entity_id
_entity_poly.type
_entity_poly.pdbx_seq_one_letter_code
_entity_poly.pdbx_strand_id
1 'polypeptide(L)'
;MTRIENIEIFFIEYPFPKNLNYQYSGGLVENMIVGLIKITDSDGEYGLGEVTHAQFTHKPIIGLVEHFKNILIGLEIGKINNAWEKMYGSSVFWNREGIAIGVMGGINIAMYDLLGKKLELPVYQLIGGLVKEKIKIYASNGLFESSEDLIKDANKAYDMGFRIYKMRIIKPDTIVNLVKDFKKEFANRMELIVDAVQGSTANPWANKVSINLAKELEKYKILFFEEPCRVENIEGYKEIKKSTTLNIAGAESIPTARAFKPYLQSEVFDIVQFDIAT
;
A
#
# COMPACT_ATOMS: atom_id res chain seq x y z
N MET A 1 10.54 -27.95 -15.66
CA MET A 1 9.78 -26.69 -15.60
C MET A 1 10.05 -25.88 -16.84
N THR A 2 9.04 -25.19 -17.33
CA THR A 2 9.14 -24.29 -18.47
C THR A 2 9.98 -23.04 -18.15
N ARG A 3 10.34 -22.30 -19.18
CA ARG A 3 11.21 -21.14 -19.06
C ARG A 3 10.47 -19.87 -19.47
N ILE A 4 10.86 -18.75 -18.91
CA ILE A 4 10.36 -17.44 -19.31
C ILE A 4 10.72 -17.18 -20.77
N GLU A 5 9.72 -16.98 -21.63
CA GLU A 5 9.88 -16.67 -23.04
C GLU A 5 9.65 -15.18 -23.31
N ASN A 6 8.71 -14.57 -22.63
CA ASN A 6 8.41 -13.14 -22.81
C ASN A 6 7.97 -12.47 -21.52
N ILE A 7 8.23 -11.17 -21.42
CA ILE A 7 7.73 -10.27 -20.35
C ILE A 7 7.24 -9.00 -21.04
N GLU A 8 6.00 -8.63 -20.77
CA GLU A 8 5.31 -7.47 -21.33
C GLU A 8 4.66 -6.65 -20.24
N ILE A 9 4.46 -5.36 -20.49
CA ILE A 9 3.71 -4.46 -19.61
C ILE A 9 2.53 -3.86 -20.37
N PHE A 10 1.35 -3.85 -19.73
CA PHE A 10 0.12 -3.25 -20.22
C PHE A 10 -0.35 -2.21 -19.23
N PHE A 11 -0.91 -1.10 -19.71
CA PHE A 11 -1.54 -0.09 -18.86
C PHE A 11 -3.03 -0.06 -19.14
N ILE A 12 -3.81 -0.25 -18.08
CA ILE A 12 -5.28 -0.15 -18.12
C ILE A 12 -5.65 1.14 -17.43
N GLU A 13 -6.34 2.01 -18.13
CA GLU A 13 -6.79 3.30 -17.63
C GLU A 13 -8.31 3.29 -17.44
N TYR A 14 -8.75 3.70 -16.25
CA TYR A 14 -10.15 3.86 -15.92
C TYR A 14 -10.39 5.28 -15.40
N PRO A 15 -11.17 6.10 -16.11
CA PRO A 15 -11.48 7.46 -15.68
C PRO A 15 -12.40 7.44 -14.45
N PHE A 16 -12.09 8.25 -13.45
CA PHE A 16 -12.98 8.44 -12.33
C PHE A 16 -14.23 9.24 -12.75
N PRO A 17 -15.41 8.97 -12.13
CA PRO A 17 -16.57 9.82 -12.30
C PRO A 17 -16.22 11.28 -11.98
N LYS A 18 -16.71 12.23 -12.80
CA LYS A 18 -16.38 13.68 -12.66
C LYS A 18 -16.72 14.29 -11.31
N ASN A 19 -17.61 13.66 -10.54
CA ASN A 19 -17.98 14.06 -9.18
C ASN A 19 -17.15 13.38 -8.08
N LEU A 20 -16.19 12.53 -8.44
CA LEU A 20 -15.30 11.87 -7.52
C LEU A 20 -13.96 12.59 -7.53
N ASN A 21 -13.74 13.46 -6.56
CA ASN A 21 -12.43 14.10 -6.35
C ASN A 21 -11.54 13.14 -5.54
N TYR A 22 -10.88 12.22 -6.25
CA TYR A 22 -9.88 11.37 -5.60
C TYR A 22 -8.56 12.14 -5.51
N GLN A 23 -8.02 12.25 -4.29
CA GLN A 23 -6.76 12.93 -4.02
C GLN A 23 -5.82 12.03 -3.23
N TYR A 24 -4.53 12.17 -3.49
CA TYR A 24 -3.47 11.64 -2.66
C TYR A 24 -2.49 12.77 -2.28
N SER A 25 -1.44 12.48 -1.54
CA SER A 25 -0.46 13.49 -1.11
C SER A 25 0.20 14.29 -2.25
N GLY A 26 0.21 13.74 -3.46
CA GLY A 26 0.76 14.39 -4.66
C GLY A 26 -0.25 15.21 -5.48
N GLY A 27 -1.54 15.20 -5.15
CA GLY A 27 -2.56 15.99 -5.83
C GLY A 27 -3.80 15.20 -6.29
N LEU A 28 -4.55 15.82 -7.21
CA LEU A 28 -5.77 15.24 -7.77
C LEU A 28 -5.42 14.10 -8.75
N VAL A 29 -6.18 13.02 -8.67
CA VAL A 29 -6.12 11.88 -9.60
C VAL A 29 -7.41 11.80 -10.40
N GLU A 30 -7.31 12.01 -11.71
CA GLU A 30 -8.46 11.98 -12.61
C GLU A 30 -8.78 10.57 -13.11
N ASN A 31 -7.76 9.71 -13.21
CA ASN A 31 -7.88 8.36 -13.73
C ASN A 31 -7.19 7.36 -12.81
N MET A 32 -7.76 6.17 -12.63
CA MET A 32 -7.06 5.03 -12.08
C MET A 32 -6.26 4.36 -13.21
N ILE A 33 -4.96 4.19 -13.00
CA ILE A 33 -4.10 3.53 -13.96
C ILE A 33 -3.46 2.30 -13.30
N VAL A 34 -3.67 1.15 -13.91
CA VAL A 34 -3.12 -0.13 -13.45
C VAL A 34 -2.08 -0.61 -14.46
N GLY A 35 -0.86 -0.83 -14.02
CA GLY A 35 0.19 -1.47 -14.81
C GLY A 35 0.20 -2.97 -14.56
N LEU A 36 -0.04 -3.78 -15.59
CA LEU A 36 -0.02 -5.23 -15.52
C LEU A 36 1.17 -5.80 -16.28
N ILE A 37 2.06 -6.46 -15.57
CA ILE A 37 3.12 -7.29 -16.16
C ILE A 37 2.53 -8.65 -16.50
N LYS A 38 2.76 -9.09 -17.73
CA LYS A 38 2.46 -10.44 -18.20
C LYS A 38 3.76 -11.17 -18.49
N ILE A 39 3.97 -12.30 -17.82
CA ILE A 39 5.08 -13.21 -18.09
C ILE A 39 4.50 -14.43 -18.81
N THR A 40 5.04 -14.72 -20.01
CA THR A 40 4.66 -15.90 -20.80
C THR A 40 5.81 -16.90 -20.77
N ASP A 41 5.48 -18.17 -20.57
CA ASP A 41 6.47 -19.26 -20.61
C ASP A 41 6.55 -19.95 -21.98
N SER A 42 7.51 -20.89 -22.11
CA SER A 42 7.75 -21.64 -23.34
C SER A 42 6.60 -22.54 -23.82
N ASP A 43 5.60 -22.77 -22.99
CA ASP A 43 4.37 -23.51 -23.36
C ASP A 43 3.23 -22.55 -23.77
N GLY A 44 3.44 -21.25 -23.69
CA GLY A 44 2.44 -20.22 -23.98
C GLY A 44 1.51 -19.90 -22.83
N GLU A 45 1.69 -20.49 -21.64
CA GLU A 45 0.96 -20.08 -20.45
C GLU A 45 1.50 -18.77 -19.87
N TYR A 46 0.64 -18.04 -19.15
CA TYR A 46 1.04 -16.73 -18.61
C TYR A 46 0.57 -16.48 -17.18
N GLY A 47 1.36 -15.68 -16.48
CA GLY A 47 1.02 -15.09 -15.19
C GLY A 47 0.97 -13.57 -15.28
N LEU A 48 0.17 -12.98 -14.38
CA LEU A 48 -0.03 -11.53 -14.28
C LEU A 48 0.44 -11.02 -12.92
N GLY A 49 1.03 -9.82 -12.93
CA GLY A 49 1.41 -9.10 -11.72
C GLY A 49 1.23 -7.60 -11.88
N GLU A 50 0.85 -6.92 -10.82
CA GLU A 50 0.61 -5.48 -10.81
C GLU A 50 1.89 -4.69 -10.48
N VAL A 51 2.03 -3.52 -11.10
CA VAL A 51 3.02 -2.50 -10.77
C VAL A 51 2.29 -1.27 -10.22
N THR A 52 2.21 -1.13 -8.91
CA THR A 52 1.50 -0.05 -8.22
C THR A 52 1.93 1.35 -8.69
N HIS A 53 3.21 1.56 -8.95
CA HIS A 53 3.75 2.84 -9.41
C HIS A 53 3.23 3.30 -10.78
N ALA A 54 2.54 2.43 -11.55
CA ALA A 54 1.92 2.78 -12.82
C ALA A 54 0.88 3.91 -12.69
N GLN A 55 0.24 4.02 -11.51
CA GLN A 55 -0.68 5.11 -11.18
C GLN A 55 -0.02 6.50 -11.35
N PHE A 56 1.29 6.60 -11.15
CA PHE A 56 2.01 7.87 -11.12
C PHE A 56 2.87 8.13 -12.36
N THR A 57 3.36 7.06 -13.03
CA THR A 57 4.24 7.22 -14.18
C THR A 57 4.33 5.96 -15.03
N HIS A 58 4.39 6.10 -16.35
CA HIS A 58 4.39 4.96 -17.29
C HIS A 58 5.75 4.75 -17.96
N LYS A 59 6.34 5.81 -18.51
CA LYS A 59 7.56 5.70 -19.34
C LYS A 59 8.74 5.03 -18.65
N PRO A 60 9.09 5.37 -17.40
CA PRO A 60 10.17 4.68 -16.69
C PRO A 60 9.87 3.19 -16.47
N ILE A 61 8.61 2.82 -16.24
CA ILE A 61 8.22 1.42 -16.03
C ILE A 61 8.50 0.59 -17.28
N ILE A 62 8.15 1.09 -18.48
CA ILE A 62 8.41 0.39 -19.73
C ILE A 62 9.91 0.07 -19.88
N GLY A 63 10.77 1.06 -19.66
CA GLY A 63 12.23 0.88 -19.75
C GLY A 63 12.78 -0.10 -18.69
N LEU A 64 12.23 -0.09 -17.48
CA LEU A 64 12.62 -1.02 -16.42
C LEU A 64 12.17 -2.46 -16.71
N VAL A 65 10.96 -2.64 -17.25
CA VAL A 65 10.49 -3.98 -17.67
C VAL A 65 11.40 -4.55 -18.76
N GLU A 66 11.73 -3.76 -19.78
CA GLU A 66 12.68 -4.18 -20.83
C GLU A 66 14.08 -4.52 -20.27
N HIS A 67 14.57 -3.73 -19.31
CA HIS A 67 15.84 -4.01 -18.65
C HIS A 67 15.82 -5.36 -17.93
N PHE A 68 14.81 -5.62 -17.10
CA PHE A 68 14.70 -6.86 -16.34
C PHE A 68 14.35 -8.07 -17.23
N LYS A 69 13.57 -7.88 -18.30
CA LYS A 69 13.30 -8.90 -19.30
C LYS A 69 14.59 -9.52 -19.84
N ASN A 70 15.55 -8.68 -20.23
CA ASN A 70 16.83 -9.15 -20.78
C ASN A 70 17.64 -10.01 -19.79
N ILE A 71 17.39 -9.86 -18.48
CA ILE A 71 18.05 -10.63 -17.42
C ILE A 71 17.34 -11.96 -17.15
N LEU A 72 16.01 -12.01 -17.38
CA LEU A 72 15.14 -13.10 -16.95
C LEU A 72 14.76 -14.08 -18.05
N ILE A 73 14.82 -13.69 -19.33
CA ILE A 73 14.52 -14.60 -20.46
C ILE A 73 15.37 -15.88 -20.34
N GLY A 74 14.72 -17.03 -20.52
CA GLY A 74 15.31 -18.35 -20.42
C GLY A 74 15.45 -18.89 -19.00
N LEU A 75 15.13 -18.10 -17.95
CA LEU A 75 15.10 -18.59 -16.57
C LEU A 75 13.89 -19.52 -16.39
N GLU A 76 14.08 -20.59 -15.61
CA GLU A 76 12.97 -21.50 -15.24
C GLU A 76 11.98 -20.76 -14.34
N ILE A 77 10.66 -20.91 -14.60
CA ILE A 77 9.60 -20.21 -13.89
C ILE A 77 9.56 -20.49 -12.39
N GLY A 78 10.00 -21.67 -11.94
CA GLY A 78 10.06 -22.04 -10.51
C GLY A 78 11.21 -21.36 -9.74
N LYS A 79 12.14 -20.67 -10.41
CA LYS A 79 13.31 -20.02 -9.78
C LYS A 79 12.99 -18.59 -9.34
N ILE A 80 11.87 -18.37 -8.64
CA ILE A 80 11.35 -17.05 -8.29
C ILE A 80 12.35 -16.22 -7.47
N ASN A 81 12.91 -16.81 -6.40
CA ASN A 81 13.91 -16.10 -5.58
C ASN A 81 15.21 -15.81 -6.37
N ASN A 82 15.59 -16.69 -7.29
CA ASN A 82 16.75 -16.45 -8.15
C ASN A 82 16.47 -15.31 -9.14
N ALA A 83 15.25 -15.19 -9.67
CA ALA A 83 14.84 -14.07 -10.50
C ALA A 83 14.97 -12.75 -9.73
N TRP A 84 14.46 -12.71 -8.49
CA TRP A 84 14.59 -11.55 -7.62
C TRP A 84 16.04 -11.15 -7.40
N GLU A 85 16.90 -12.10 -7.00
CA GLU A 85 18.32 -11.83 -6.75
C GLU A 85 19.08 -11.39 -8.00
N LYS A 86 18.75 -11.91 -9.17
CA LYS A 86 19.31 -11.45 -10.45
C LYS A 86 18.92 -10.01 -10.77
N MET A 87 17.64 -9.66 -10.65
CA MET A 87 17.15 -8.29 -10.86
C MET A 87 17.78 -7.33 -9.86
N TYR A 88 17.75 -7.67 -8.58
CA TYR A 88 18.30 -6.84 -7.52
C TYR A 88 19.83 -6.68 -7.66
N GLY A 89 20.56 -7.78 -7.84
CA GLY A 89 22.01 -7.76 -7.97
C GLY A 89 22.52 -6.95 -9.17
N SER A 90 21.79 -6.97 -10.29
CA SER A 90 22.11 -6.18 -11.48
C SER A 90 21.83 -4.68 -11.31
N SER A 91 21.01 -4.29 -10.35
CA SER A 91 20.50 -2.93 -10.19
C SER A 91 20.80 -2.30 -8.83
N VAL A 92 21.33 -3.02 -7.85
CA VAL A 92 21.52 -2.59 -6.46
C VAL A 92 22.26 -1.26 -6.30
N PHE A 93 23.10 -0.89 -7.23
CA PHE A 93 23.85 0.37 -7.20
C PHE A 93 22.91 1.60 -7.28
N TRP A 94 21.83 1.49 -8.05
CA TRP A 94 20.88 2.57 -8.31
C TRP A 94 19.43 2.26 -7.90
N ASN A 95 19.11 1.00 -7.57
CA ASN A 95 17.76 0.54 -7.27
C ASN A 95 17.71 -0.09 -5.87
N ARG A 96 17.47 0.74 -4.86
CA ARG A 96 17.27 0.27 -3.49
C ARG A 96 15.84 0.45 -3.03
N GLU A 97 15.16 1.45 -3.57
CA GLU A 97 13.80 1.86 -3.26
C GLU A 97 13.13 2.44 -4.50
N GLY A 98 11.82 2.57 -4.47
CA GLY A 98 11.05 3.28 -5.49
C GLY A 98 10.69 2.41 -6.69
N ILE A 99 10.48 3.06 -7.83
CA ILE A 99 9.79 2.51 -9.00
C ILE A 99 10.37 1.21 -9.55
N ALA A 100 11.70 1.05 -9.52
CA ALA A 100 12.31 -0.16 -10.07
C ALA A 100 12.10 -1.37 -9.14
N ILE A 101 12.04 -1.16 -7.81
CA ILE A 101 11.61 -2.21 -6.86
C ILE A 101 10.15 -2.58 -7.12
N GLY A 102 9.26 -1.61 -7.35
CA GLY A 102 7.87 -1.91 -7.70
C GLY A 102 7.73 -2.72 -9.01
N VAL A 103 8.56 -2.46 -10.01
CA VAL A 103 8.59 -3.28 -11.24
C VAL A 103 9.06 -4.71 -10.92
N MET A 104 10.08 -4.86 -10.06
CA MET A 104 10.53 -6.18 -9.60
C MET A 104 9.41 -6.90 -8.82
N GLY A 105 8.65 -6.17 -8.00
CA GLY A 105 7.47 -6.69 -7.29
C GLY A 105 6.41 -7.23 -8.27
N GLY A 106 6.05 -6.45 -9.29
CA GLY A 106 5.12 -6.89 -10.34
C GLY A 106 5.59 -8.13 -11.10
N ILE A 107 6.88 -8.21 -11.43
CA ILE A 107 7.47 -9.41 -12.05
C ILE A 107 7.39 -10.60 -11.09
N ASN A 108 7.69 -10.41 -9.81
CA ASN A 108 7.64 -11.44 -8.79
C ASN A 108 6.22 -12.01 -8.63
N ILE A 109 5.21 -11.14 -8.55
CA ILE A 109 3.79 -11.54 -8.50
C ILE A 109 3.40 -12.34 -9.74
N ALA A 110 3.78 -11.87 -10.94
CA ALA A 110 3.49 -12.58 -12.19
C ALA A 110 4.14 -13.97 -12.24
N MET A 111 5.34 -14.13 -11.70
CA MET A 111 5.99 -15.45 -11.59
C MET A 111 5.24 -16.38 -10.63
N TYR A 112 4.78 -15.88 -9.48
CA TYR A 112 3.96 -16.68 -8.56
C TYR A 112 2.62 -17.08 -9.16
N ASP A 113 1.95 -16.17 -9.89
CA ASP A 113 0.70 -16.47 -10.58
C ASP A 113 0.89 -17.55 -11.65
N LEU A 114 1.95 -17.41 -12.47
CA LEU A 114 2.27 -18.41 -13.49
C LEU A 114 2.62 -19.78 -12.88
N LEU A 115 3.45 -19.79 -11.83
CA LEU A 115 3.82 -21.03 -11.16
C LEU A 115 2.59 -21.71 -10.50
N GLY A 116 1.72 -20.91 -9.87
CA GLY A 116 0.48 -21.40 -9.28
C GLY A 116 -0.43 -22.06 -10.30
N LYS A 117 -0.60 -21.45 -11.47
CA LYS A 117 -1.36 -22.02 -12.59
C LYS A 117 -0.77 -23.35 -13.08
N LYS A 118 0.56 -23.40 -13.28
CA LYS A 118 1.27 -24.62 -13.71
C LYS A 118 1.13 -25.78 -12.72
N LEU A 119 1.10 -25.47 -11.43
CA LEU A 119 0.99 -26.48 -10.37
C LEU A 119 -0.46 -26.74 -9.93
N GLU A 120 -1.43 -25.99 -10.49
CA GLU A 120 -2.83 -25.99 -10.05
C GLU A 120 -2.98 -25.70 -8.54
N LEU A 121 -2.12 -24.83 -8.01
CA LEU A 121 -2.09 -24.44 -6.61
C LEU A 121 -2.31 -22.92 -6.45
N PRO A 122 -3.12 -22.50 -5.48
CA PRO A 122 -3.24 -21.10 -5.15
C PRO A 122 -1.92 -20.58 -4.54
N VAL A 123 -1.60 -19.29 -4.78
CA VAL A 123 -0.33 -18.68 -4.38
C VAL A 123 -0.04 -18.85 -2.88
N TYR A 124 -1.06 -18.78 -2.01
CA TYR A 124 -0.83 -18.95 -0.57
C TYR A 124 -0.22 -20.31 -0.20
N GLN A 125 -0.47 -21.37 -0.97
CA GLN A 125 0.17 -22.68 -0.76
C GLN A 125 1.65 -22.66 -1.17
N LEU A 126 2.01 -21.86 -2.17
CA LEU A 126 3.41 -21.72 -2.62
C LEU A 126 4.27 -20.94 -1.62
N ILE A 127 3.66 -20.06 -0.82
CA ILE A 127 4.37 -19.18 0.14
C ILE A 127 4.22 -19.59 1.61
N GLY A 128 3.83 -20.84 1.88
CA GLY A 128 3.83 -21.39 3.24
C GLY A 128 2.49 -21.93 3.77
N GLY A 129 1.42 -21.83 2.99
CA GLY A 129 0.11 -22.42 3.33
C GLY A 129 -0.83 -21.47 4.07
N LEU A 130 -2.03 -21.98 4.34
CA LEU A 130 -3.11 -21.23 4.95
C LEU A 130 -2.93 -21.15 6.48
N VAL A 131 -2.87 -19.95 7.01
CA VAL A 131 -2.82 -19.68 8.47
C VAL A 131 -4.19 -19.24 8.99
N LYS A 132 -4.91 -18.44 8.22
CA LYS A 132 -6.25 -17.94 8.55
C LYS A 132 -7.19 -18.07 7.36
N GLU A 133 -8.37 -18.63 7.60
CA GLU A 133 -9.41 -18.73 6.56
C GLU A 133 -10.05 -17.39 6.22
N LYS A 134 -10.09 -16.46 7.18
CA LYS A 134 -10.71 -15.14 7.03
C LYS A 134 -9.82 -14.06 7.65
N ILE A 135 -9.72 -12.93 6.99
CA ILE A 135 -9.01 -11.74 7.44
C ILE A 135 -10.03 -10.62 7.66
N LYS A 136 -9.89 -9.88 8.76
CA LYS A 136 -10.66 -8.64 8.96
C LYS A 136 -10.24 -7.62 7.91
N ILE A 137 -11.21 -6.98 7.30
CA ILE A 137 -11.03 -5.90 6.34
C ILE A 137 -11.71 -4.63 6.83
N TYR A 138 -11.27 -3.49 6.34
CA TYR A 138 -11.92 -2.20 6.59
C TYR A 138 -12.24 -1.49 5.26
N ALA A 139 -13.26 -0.63 5.28
CA ALA A 139 -13.51 0.30 4.20
C ALA A 139 -12.50 1.45 4.28
N SER A 140 -11.65 1.58 3.26
CA SER A 140 -10.66 2.65 3.17
C SER A 140 -11.17 3.73 2.22
N ASN A 141 -11.57 4.87 2.78
CA ASN A 141 -12.09 6.00 2.01
C ASN A 141 -11.84 7.33 2.74
N GLY A 142 -12.66 8.33 2.46
CA GLY A 142 -12.88 9.42 3.39
C GLY A 142 -11.91 10.55 3.40
N LEU A 143 -11.51 11.06 2.23
CA LEU A 143 -10.89 12.38 2.17
C LEU A 143 -11.98 13.46 2.21
N PHE A 144 -12.71 13.56 3.32
CA PHE A 144 -13.81 14.48 3.51
C PHE A 144 -13.44 15.61 4.46
N GLU A 145 -13.88 16.83 4.14
CA GLU A 145 -13.74 18.00 5.01
C GLU A 145 -15.00 18.25 5.85
N SER A 146 -16.14 17.68 5.45
CA SER A 146 -17.41 17.82 6.18
C SER A 146 -17.83 16.54 6.89
N SER A 147 -18.40 16.69 8.07
CA SER A 147 -18.99 15.55 8.81
C SER A 147 -20.15 14.90 8.08
N GLU A 148 -20.93 15.67 7.34
CA GLU A 148 -22.07 15.16 6.58
C GLU A 148 -21.62 14.18 5.49
N ASP A 149 -20.62 14.55 4.69
CA ASP A 149 -20.10 13.70 3.62
C ASP A 149 -19.40 12.45 4.18
N LEU A 150 -18.62 12.62 5.25
CA LEU A 150 -17.98 11.50 5.96
C LEU A 150 -19.02 10.49 6.46
N ILE A 151 -20.06 10.95 7.16
CA ILE A 151 -21.09 10.08 7.72
C ILE A 151 -21.91 9.41 6.62
N LYS A 152 -22.23 10.13 5.57
CA LYS A 152 -22.93 9.59 4.39
C LYS A 152 -22.15 8.45 3.72
N ASP A 153 -20.86 8.63 3.55
CA ASP A 153 -20.00 7.60 2.97
C ASP A 153 -19.79 6.41 3.92
N ALA A 154 -19.56 6.68 5.20
CA ALA A 154 -19.42 5.64 6.21
C ALA A 154 -20.71 4.80 6.39
N ASN A 155 -21.89 5.40 6.25
CA ASN A 155 -23.17 4.67 6.24
C ASN A 155 -23.25 3.70 5.05
N LYS A 156 -22.82 4.09 3.85
CA LYS A 156 -22.76 3.18 2.69
C LYS A 156 -21.84 1.99 3.00
N ALA A 157 -20.68 2.24 3.57
CA ALA A 157 -19.77 1.17 3.97
C ALA A 157 -20.40 0.25 5.03
N TYR A 158 -21.11 0.82 6.01
CA TYR A 158 -21.83 0.06 7.03
C TYR A 158 -22.92 -0.84 6.44
N ASP A 159 -23.70 -0.32 5.49
CA ASP A 159 -24.77 -1.04 4.78
C ASP A 159 -24.22 -2.17 3.90
N MET A 160 -23.00 -1.99 3.36
CA MET A 160 -22.25 -3.05 2.66
C MET A 160 -21.69 -4.12 3.58
N GLY A 161 -21.83 -3.99 4.90
CA GLY A 161 -21.37 -4.96 5.88
C GLY A 161 -20.03 -4.67 6.54
N PHE A 162 -19.34 -3.58 6.19
CA PHE A 162 -18.11 -3.20 6.89
C PHE A 162 -18.41 -2.78 8.33
N ARG A 163 -17.47 -3.08 9.21
CA ARG A 163 -17.54 -2.74 10.64
C ARG A 163 -16.32 -1.96 11.12
N ILE A 164 -15.41 -1.67 10.22
CA ILE A 164 -14.23 -0.83 10.41
C ILE A 164 -14.15 0.14 9.24
N TYR A 165 -13.93 1.41 9.53
CA TYR A 165 -13.82 2.48 8.53
C TYR A 165 -12.52 3.25 8.73
N LYS A 166 -11.76 3.48 7.65
CA LYS A 166 -10.58 4.35 7.64
C LYS A 166 -10.94 5.68 6.98
N MET A 167 -10.81 6.76 7.73
CA MET A 167 -10.90 8.11 7.18
C MET A 167 -9.51 8.70 6.98
N ARG A 168 -9.33 9.43 5.88
CA ARG A 168 -8.11 10.17 5.54
C ARG A 168 -8.34 11.65 5.77
N ILE A 169 -7.37 12.34 6.35
CA ILE A 169 -7.51 13.77 6.68
C ILE A 169 -6.19 14.49 6.45
N ILE A 170 -6.25 15.57 5.66
CA ILE A 170 -5.09 16.41 5.35
C ILE A 170 -5.02 17.62 6.30
N LYS A 171 -6.17 18.13 6.78
CA LYS A 171 -6.22 19.34 7.62
C LYS A 171 -6.29 18.97 9.09
N PRO A 172 -5.26 19.25 9.90
CA PRO A 172 -5.24 18.82 11.30
C PRO A 172 -6.38 19.42 12.14
N ASP A 173 -6.81 20.64 11.83
CA ASP A 173 -7.83 21.36 12.60
C ASP A 173 -9.24 20.74 12.51
N THR A 174 -9.51 19.91 11.49
CA THR A 174 -10.83 19.29 11.29
C THR A 174 -10.92 17.90 11.90
N ILE A 175 -9.81 17.23 12.15
CA ILE A 175 -9.74 15.81 12.53
C ILE A 175 -10.61 15.49 13.75
N VAL A 176 -10.42 16.23 14.84
CA VAL A 176 -11.08 15.95 16.11
C VAL A 176 -12.60 16.06 16.01
N ASN A 177 -13.10 17.06 15.26
CA ASN A 177 -14.53 17.24 15.04
C ASN A 177 -15.12 16.10 14.21
N LEU A 178 -14.45 15.72 13.11
CA LEU A 178 -14.88 14.62 12.26
C LEU A 178 -14.91 13.28 13.03
N VAL A 179 -13.90 13.02 13.85
CA VAL A 179 -13.86 11.82 14.73
C VAL A 179 -14.99 11.85 15.74
N LYS A 180 -15.25 12.98 16.38
CA LYS A 180 -16.33 13.17 17.34
C LYS A 180 -17.69 12.89 16.71
N ASP A 181 -17.95 13.44 15.54
CA ASP A 181 -19.22 13.26 14.83
C ASP A 181 -19.39 11.82 14.35
N PHE A 182 -18.32 11.19 13.83
CA PHE A 182 -18.33 9.77 13.49
C PHE A 182 -18.66 8.89 14.72
N LYS A 183 -18.00 9.13 15.84
CA LYS A 183 -18.24 8.36 17.08
C LYS A 183 -19.63 8.60 17.65
N LYS A 184 -20.19 9.79 17.48
CA LYS A 184 -21.59 10.09 17.85
C LYS A 184 -22.59 9.28 17.01
N GLU A 185 -22.34 9.17 15.69
CA GLU A 185 -23.23 8.44 14.78
C GLU A 185 -23.11 6.93 14.95
N PHE A 186 -21.89 6.41 14.95
CA PHE A 186 -21.69 4.96 14.90
C PHE A 186 -21.48 4.33 16.26
N ALA A 187 -21.05 5.07 17.28
CA ALA A 187 -20.76 4.56 18.63
C ALA A 187 -19.91 3.26 18.59
N ASN A 188 -20.43 2.15 19.09
CA ASN A 188 -19.76 0.84 19.05
C ASN A 188 -20.14 -0.02 17.84
N ARG A 189 -20.94 0.51 16.89
CA ARG A 189 -21.38 -0.22 15.69
C ARG A 189 -20.29 -0.34 14.64
N MET A 190 -19.36 0.63 14.63
CA MET A 190 -18.28 0.70 13.66
C MET A 190 -17.01 1.28 14.30
N GLU A 191 -15.90 0.59 14.13
CA GLU A 191 -14.59 1.05 14.58
C GLU A 191 -14.01 2.05 13.58
N LEU A 192 -13.14 2.94 14.08
CA LEU A 192 -12.56 4.01 13.27
C LEU A 192 -11.03 3.92 13.25
N ILE A 193 -10.47 4.09 12.08
CA ILE A 193 -9.05 4.33 11.81
C ILE A 193 -8.91 5.78 11.32
N VAL A 194 -7.86 6.46 11.75
CA VAL A 194 -7.53 7.81 11.30
C VAL A 194 -6.18 7.80 10.61
N ASP A 195 -6.19 8.15 9.33
CA ASP A 195 -5.00 8.29 8.50
C ASP A 195 -4.69 9.78 8.31
N ALA A 196 -3.53 10.21 8.79
CA ALA A 196 -3.06 11.58 8.71
C ALA A 196 -2.43 11.94 7.35
N VAL A 197 -2.14 10.93 6.51
CA VAL A 197 -1.57 11.10 5.17
C VAL A 197 -0.27 11.93 5.17
N GLN A 198 0.53 11.86 6.25
CA GLN A 198 1.78 12.64 6.34
C GLN A 198 3.00 11.86 5.86
N GLY A 199 2.87 10.55 5.63
CA GLY A 199 3.99 9.67 5.28
C GLY A 199 4.76 10.11 4.04
N SER A 200 4.05 10.52 3.00
CA SER A 200 4.63 10.87 1.69
C SER A 200 4.30 12.30 1.22
N THR A 201 3.75 13.16 2.07
CA THR A 201 3.43 14.56 1.70
C THR A 201 4.68 15.44 1.60
N ALA A 202 4.70 16.38 0.65
CA ALA A 202 5.81 17.31 0.47
C ALA A 202 5.97 18.29 1.67
N ASN A 203 4.86 18.67 2.29
CA ASN A 203 4.82 19.63 3.41
C ASN A 203 4.17 18.96 4.64
N PRO A 204 4.88 18.10 5.35
CA PRO A 204 4.33 17.40 6.50
C PRO A 204 4.08 18.34 7.69
N TRP A 205 3.18 17.94 8.57
CA TRP A 205 2.97 18.63 9.83
C TRP A 205 4.24 18.57 10.69
N ALA A 206 4.41 19.59 11.53
CA ALA A 206 5.41 19.52 12.60
C ALA A 206 5.02 18.40 13.60
N ASN A 207 5.99 17.65 14.13
CA ASN A 207 5.75 16.55 15.08
C ASN A 207 4.85 16.98 16.24
N LYS A 208 4.96 18.21 16.73
CA LYS A 208 4.11 18.76 17.79
C LYS A 208 2.62 18.74 17.43
N VAL A 209 2.26 18.97 16.17
CA VAL A 209 0.85 18.89 15.71
C VAL A 209 0.36 17.47 15.84
N SER A 210 1.10 16.51 15.33
CA SER A 210 0.77 15.08 15.40
C SER A 210 0.71 14.55 16.83
N ILE A 211 1.60 14.99 17.71
CA ILE A 211 1.58 14.66 19.14
C ILE A 211 0.31 15.17 19.82
N ASN A 212 -0.07 16.43 19.57
CA ASN A 212 -1.28 17.00 20.14
C ASN A 212 -2.54 16.27 19.64
N LEU A 213 -2.57 15.98 18.33
CA LEU A 213 -3.67 15.20 17.74
C LEU A 213 -3.77 13.79 18.34
N ALA A 214 -2.65 13.08 18.45
CA ALA A 214 -2.63 11.74 19.03
C ALA A 214 -3.23 11.73 20.44
N LYS A 215 -2.85 12.69 21.30
CA LYS A 215 -3.42 12.86 22.66
C LYS A 215 -4.92 13.15 22.66
N GLU A 216 -5.40 13.97 21.72
CA GLU A 216 -6.84 14.24 21.58
C GLU A 216 -7.61 13.00 21.09
N LEU A 217 -7.04 12.27 20.11
CA LEU A 217 -7.66 11.10 19.52
C LEU A 217 -7.77 9.90 20.50
N GLU A 218 -6.90 9.81 21.51
CA GLU A 218 -7.01 8.79 22.58
C GLU A 218 -8.40 8.75 23.23
N LYS A 219 -9.03 9.90 23.38
CA LYS A 219 -10.37 10.03 24.02
C LYS A 219 -11.46 9.29 23.24
N TYR A 220 -11.23 9.02 21.96
CA TYR A 220 -12.24 8.44 21.06
C TYR A 220 -12.03 6.96 20.76
N LYS A 221 -11.00 6.33 21.33
CA LYS A 221 -10.72 4.90 21.15
C LYS A 221 -10.73 4.49 19.69
N ILE A 222 -9.93 5.17 18.85
CA ILE A 222 -9.68 4.77 17.47
C ILE A 222 -8.77 3.52 17.44
N LEU A 223 -8.82 2.72 16.39
CA LEU A 223 -8.03 1.49 16.28
C LEU A 223 -6.54 1.79 16.16
N PHE A 224 -6.18 2.74 15.31
CA PHE A 224 -4.81 3.22 15.14
C PHE A 224 -4.79 4.60 14.46
N PHE A 225 -3.66 5.26 14.62
CA PHE A 225 -3.33 6.53 13.97
C PHE A 225 -2.25 6.26 12.93
N GLU A 226 -2.60 6.41 11.65
CA GLU A 226 -1.76 6.06 10.51
C GLU A 226 -0.99 7.28 10.00
N GLU A 227 0.27 7.06 9.65
CA GLU A 227 1.18 8.02 9.03
C GLU A 227 1.14 9.45 9.61
N PRO A 228 1.32 9.61 10.92
CA PRO A 228 1.25 10.92 11.57
C PRO A 228 2.43 11.86 11.26
N CYS A 229 3.50 11.38 10.63
CA CYS A 229 4.65 12.17 10.17
C CYS A 229 5.28 11.53 8.93
N ARG A 230 6.28 12.21 8.34
CA ARG A 230 7.03 11.66 7.19
C ARG A 230 7.60 10.29 7.54
N VAL A 231 7.50 9.36 6.57
CA VAL A 231 7.96 7.99 6.76
C VAL A 231 9.45 7.94 7.15
N GLU A 232 10.30 8.77 6.57
CA GLU A 232 11.73 8.81 6.87
C GLU A 232 12.06 9.39 8.26
N ASN A 233 11.09 10.01 8.94
CA ASN A 233 11.28 10.65 10.24
C ASN A 233 11.11 9.66 11.40
N ILE A 234 12.02 8.70 11.50
CA ILE A 234 12.00 7.67 12.57
C ILE A 234 11.96 8.29 13.97
N GLU A 235 12.70 9.35 14.22
CA GLU A 235 12.70 10.03 15.52
C GLU A 235 11.34 10.70 15.79
N GLY A 236 10.70 11.27 14.78
CA GLY A 236 9.33 11.80 14.89
C GLY A 236 8.33 10.73 15.28
N TYR A 237 8.39 9.56 14.67
CA TYR A 237 7.55 8.41 15.07
C TYR A 237 7.80 7.99 16.52
N LYS A 238 9.07 7.95 16.97
CA LYS A 238 9.40 7.65 18.39
C LYS A 238 8.80 8.67 19.35
N GLU A 239 8.89 9.97 19.01
CA GLU A 239 8.31 11.05 19.82
C GLU A 239 6.78 10.91 19.92
N ILE A 240 6.11 10.69 18.78
CA ILE A 240 4.66 10.54 18.72
C ILE A 240 4.24 9.30 19.52
N LYS A 241 4.85 8.16 19.27
CA LYS A 241 4.55 6.89 19.96
C LYS A 241 4.72 7.00 21.49
N LYS A 242 5.75 7.67 21.97
CA LYS A 242 5.97 7.92 23.40
C LYS A 242 4.93 8.86 24.02
N SER A 243 4.24 9.67 23.23
CA SER A 243 3.30 10.69 23.71
C SER A 243 1.86 10.19 23.83
N THR A 244 1.56 8.99 23.34
CA THR A 244 0.20 8.44 23.24
C THR A 244 0.16 6.95 23.52
N THR A 245 -1.00 6.43 23.90
CA THR A 245 -1.30 5.00 24.01
C THR A 245 -1.96 4.45 22.74
N LEU A 246 -2.22 5.29 21.74
CA LEU A 246 -2.74 4.84 20.45
C LEU A 246 -1.72 3.98 19.72
N ASN A 247 -2.21 2.95 19.06
CA ASN A 247 -1.40 2.22 18.09
C ASN A 247 -1.01 3.15 16.94
N ILE A 248 0.27 3.18 16.60
CA ILE A 248 0.82 3.91 15.47
C ILE A 248 1.02 2.94 14.31
N ALA A 249 0.46 3.31 13.16
CA ALA A 249 0.57 2.54 11.93
C ALA A 249 1.28 3.33 10.83
N GLY A 250 1.81 2.63 9.84
CA GLY A 250 2.43 3.25 8.66
C GLY A 250 3.31 2.28 7.90
N ALA A 251 4.14 2.87 7.04
CA ALA A 251 5.12 2.16 6.23
C ALA A 251 4.58 1.62 4.89
N GLU A 252 3.47 2.14 4.37
CA GLU A 252 2.94 1.72 3.05
C GLU A 252 3.92 1.98 1.90
N SER A 253 4.78 2.98 2.03
CA SER A 253 5.79 3.34 1.02
C SER A 253 7.16 2.69 1.21
N ILE A 254 7.35 1.81 2.21
CA ILE A 254 8.63 1.12 2.46
C ILE A 254 8.65 -0.21 1.71
N PRO A 255 9.54 -0.38 0.70
CA PRO A 255 9.32 -1.44 -0.29
C PRO A 255 9.93 -2.79 0.06
N THR A 256 10.94 -2.93 0.87
CA THR A 256 11.66 -4.19 1.07
C THR A 256 11.90 -4.50 2.54
N ALA A 257 12.09 -5.78 2.88
CA ALA A 257 12.52 -6.19 4.22
C ALA A 257 13.80 -5.48 4.69
N ARG A 258 14.70 -5.12 3.76
CA ARG A 258 15.93 -4.37 4.07
C ARG A 258 15.62 -2.94 4.47
N ALA A 259 14.71 -2.28 3.74
CA ALA A 259 14.27 -0.91 4.04
C ALA A 259 13.46 -0.86 5.35
N PHE A 260 12.71 -1.91 5.67
CA PHE A 260 11.97 -2.03 6.94
C PHE A 260 12.86 -2.18 8.18
N LYS A 261 14.08 -2.71 8.03
CA LYS A 261 14.94 -3.05 9.18
C LYS A 261 15.13 -1.91 10.19
N PRO A 262 15.44 -0.65 9.81
CA PRO A 262 15.58 0.45 10.76
C PRO A 262 14.32 0.72 11.58
N TYR A 263 13.16 0.62 10.96
CA TYR A 263 11.86 0.87 11.59
C TYR A 263 11.51 -0.23 12.60
N LEU A 264 11.74 -1.50 12.23
CA LEU A 264 11.53 -2.63 13.12
C LEU A 264 12.48 -2.59 14.32
N GLN A 265 13.77 -2.26 14.12
CA GLN A 265 14.74 -2.09 15.19
C GLN A 265 14.42 -0.92 16.11
N SER A 266 13.75 0.09 15.61
CA SER A 266 13.35 1.28 16.36
C SER A 266 11.97 1.14 17.02
N GLU A 267 11.24 0.05 16.74
CA GLU A 267 9.91 -0.27 17.29
C GLU A 267 8.90 0.88 17.14
N VAL A 268 8.98 1.62 16.03
CA VAL A 268 8.19 2.85 15.84
C VAL A 268 6.75 2.59 15.42
N PHE A 269 6.45 1.43 14.86
CA PHE A 269 5.11 1.02 14.48
C PHE A 269 4.58 -0.07 15.41
N ASP A 270 3.30 0.02 15.78
CA ASP A 270 2.52 -1.04 16.39
C ASP A 270 1.86 -1.91 15.31
N ILE A 271 1.57 -1.28 14.15
CA ILE A 271 0.97 -1.92 12.98
C ILE A 271 1.80 -1.55 11.76
N VAL A 272 2.27 -2.56 11.05
CA VAL A 272 3.06 -2.41 9.82
C VAL A 272 2.15 -2.62 8.62
N GLN A 273 2.14 -1.64 7.70
CA GLN A 273 1.29 -1.63 6.51
C GLN A 273 2.16 -1.65 5.26
N PHE A 274 2.78 -2.78 4.96
CA PHE A 274 3.53 -2.92 3.70
C PHE A 274 2.59 -3.13 2.51
N ASP A 275 2.93 -2.53 1.38
CA ASP A 275 2.25 -2.79 0.11
C ASP A 275 2.81 -4.08 -0.51
N ILE A 276 1.95 -5.04 -0.79
CA ILE A 276 2.35 -6.34 -1.35
C ILE A 276 2.75 -6.25 -2.83
N ALA A 277 2.43 -5.16 -3.50
CA ALA A 277 2.75 -4.92 -4.91
C ALA A 277 4.02 -4.07 -5.12
N THR A 278 4.79 -3.77 -4.03
CA THR A 278 6.04 -3.00 -4.10
C THR A 278 7.22 -3.70 -3.45
#